data_fab03f00157ab4999374c78a13786ccf
#
_entry.id   fab03f00157ab4999374c78a13786ccf
#
_cell.length_a   1.000
_cell.length_b   1.000
_cell.length_c   1.000
_cell.angle_alpha   90.00
_cell.angle_beta   90.00
_cell.angle_gamma   90.00
#
_symmetry.space_group_name_H-M   'P 1'
#
loop_
_entity.id
_entity.type
_entity.pdbx_description
1 polymer ?
#
loop_
_entity_poly.entity_id
_entity_poly.type
_entity_poly.pdbx_seq_one_letter_code
_entity_poly.pdbx_strand_id
1 'polypeptide(L)'
;MGFSAIWLPPAYKGVGGINDNGYGVYDLYDLGEFNQKGSIETKYGTKVDYLACIQAFQKAGIDVYGDIVLNHKMGADGTEIVNAKEVNRQNTNEIISGDEQIKVYTLFTFPGRNKKYSDFIWHWYHFDGIDYDEKTHRNTIFLFDQKSWDQEVDDENGNYDYLMGADLDFGNEETVQEVTSWLYWYINLTKINGLRLDAVKHIPASFYKNLLPKIYHDFNKELFTVGEYWHGDVYHLEKYLKEVNFEMSLFDVPLHYHFYDASHNENYDFSHIFDQTLVSMYPSNAVTFVDNHDTEPSQSLASFIPDWFKGHAYCLTLLRKAGYPCVFYGDLEGIDYENVSSKKEM
;
A
#
# COMPACT_ATOMS: atom_id res chain seq x y z
N MET A 1 -18.46 -13.53 14.74
CA MET A 1 -17.07 -14.00 14.49
C MET A 1 -16.04 -13.39 15.45
N GLY A 2 -16.34 -12.36 16.21
CA GLY A 2 -15.45 -11.81 17.25
C GLY A 2 -14.36 -10.87 16.73
N PHE A 3 -14.45 -10.41 15.49
CA PHE A 3 -13.55 -9.38 14.97
C PHE A 3 -13.85 -8.02 15.60
N SER A 4 -12.80 -7.31 16.02
CA SER A 4 -12.89 -5.96 16.60
C SER A 4 -12.65 -4.86 15.58
N ALA A 5 -12.03 -5.18 14.45
CA ALA A 5 -11.72 -4.24 13.38
C ALA A 5 -11.81 -4.90 11.99
N ILE A 6 -11.96 -4.08 10.96
CA ILE A 6 -11.91 -4.48 9.56
C ILE A 6 -11.02 -3.49 8.79
N TRP A 7 -10.13 -4.01 7.96
CA TRP A 7 -9.41 -3.26 6.95
C TRP A 7 -10.17 -3.33 5.62
N LEU A 8 -10.59 -2.18 5.11
CA LEU A 8 -11.27 -2.04 3.83
C LEU A 8 -10.24 -1.70 2.73
N PRO A 9 -10.41 -2.25 1.52
CA PRO A 9 -9.54 -1.95 0.40
C PRO A 9 -9.57 -0.46 -0.01
N PRO A 10 -8.59 0.01 -0.81
CA PRO A 10 -8.55 1.41 -1.23
C PRO A 10 -9.74 1.74 -2.14
N ALA A 11 -10.62 2.62 -1.67
CA ALA A 11 -11.92 2.88 -2.29
C ALA A 11 -11.96 4.10 -3.23
N TYR A 12 -10.81 4.76 -3.46
CA TYR A 12 -10.71 5.87 -4.41
C TYR A 12 -10.52 5.39 -5.85
N LYS A 13 -10.71 6.32 -6.80
CA LYS A 13 -10.69 6.01 -8.23
C LYS A 13 -9.31 5.59 -8.70
N GLY A 14 -9.24 4.40 -9.25
CA GLY A 14 -8.08 3.87 -9.95
C GLY A 14 -8.17 4.07 -11.47
N VAL A 15 -7.06 3.84 -12.16
CA VAL A 15 -6.95 3.98 -13.63
C VAL A 15 -7.91 3.08 -14.40
N GLY A 16 -8.23 1.91 -13.87
CA GLY A 16 -9.18 0.94 -14.44
C GLY A 16 -10.66 1.23 -14.16
N GLY A 17 -10.98 2.37 -13.51
CA GLY A 17 -12.36 2.73 -13.16
C GLY A 17 -13.01 1.68 -12.25
N ILE A 18 -14.18 1.18 -12.63
CA ILE A 18 -14.93 0.17 -11.86
C ILE A 18 -14.21 -1.19 -11.76
N ASN A 19 -13.25 -1.46 -12.61
CA ASN A 19 -12.49 -2.71 -12.61
C ASN A 19 -11.20 -2.62 -11.78
N ASP A 20 -10.81 -1.42 -11.34
CA ASP A 20 -9.59 -1.20 -10.56
C ASP A 20 -9.79 -1.63 -9.11
N ASN A 21 -8.81 -2.36 -8.56
CA ASN A 21 -8.82 -2.76 -7.15
C ASN A 21 -8.41 -1.63 -6.19
N GLY A 22 -8.10 -0.43 -6.72
CA GLY A 22 -7.77 0.77 -5.98
C GLY A 22 -6.26 1.06 -5.89
N TYR A 23 -5.40 0.11 -6.23
CA TYR A 23 -3.94 0.31 -6.19
C TYR A 23 -3.40 1.02 -7.45
N GLY A 24 -4.14 1.06 -8.55
CA GLY A 24 -3.82 1.88 -9.71
C GLY A 24 -4.25 3.33 -9.55
N VAL A 25 -3.74 4.03 -8.56
CA VAL A 25 -4.22 5.32 -8.04
C VAL A 25 -4.32 6.41 -9.12
N TYR A 26 -5.53 6.82 -9.45
CA TYR A 26 -5.77 7.98 -10.31
C TYR A 26 -6.17 9.23 -9.49
N ASP A 27 -7.32 9.23 -8.83
CA ASP A 27 -7.84 10.38 -8.07
C ASP A 27 -8.22 9.99 -6.65
N LEU A 28 -7.39 10.36 -5.70
CA LEU A 28 -7.58 10.07 -4.27
C LEU A 28 -8.86 10.71 -3.70
N TYR A 29 -9.32 11.85 -4.26
CA TYR A 29 -10.55 12.52 -3.81
C TYR A 29 -11.85 11.94 -4.40
N ASP A 30 -11.75 11.02 -5.35
CA ASP A 30 -12.91 10.39 -5.97
C ASP A 30 -13.20 9.01 -5.37
N LEU A 31 -14.08 8.97 -4.39
CA LEU A 31 -14.55 7.72 -3.74
C LEU A 31 -15.76 7.09 -4.47
N GLY A 32 -15.84 7.24 -5.78
CA GLY A 32 -17.02 6.80 -6.56
C GLY A 32 -18.11 7.87 -6.61
N GLU A 33 -17.72 9.12 -6.84
CA GLU A 33 -18.62 10.27 -6.91
C GLU A 33 -18.63 10.93 -8.29
N PHE A 34 -17.53 10.80 -9.05
CA PHE A 34 -17.34 11.53 -10.31
C PHE A 34 -17.22 10.57 -11.50
N ASN A 35 -17.75 10.98 -12.66
CA ASN A 35 -17.58 10.23 -13.89
C ASN A 35 -16.15 10.41 -14.41
N GLN A 36 -15.29 9.51 -14.00
CA GLN A 36 -13.87 9.46 -14.34
C GLN A 36 -13.46 8.01 -14.67
N LYS A 37 -12.51 7.84 -15.58
CA LYS A 37 -12.03 6.51 -15.99
C LYS A 37 -13.15 5.54 -16.40
N GLY A 38 -14.18 6.09 -17.06
CA GLY A 38 -15.29 5.31 -17.65
C GLY A 38 -16.38 4.89 -16.66
N SER A 39 -16.31 5.32 -15.40
CA SER A 39 -17.36 5.01 -14.40
C SER A 39 -17.53 6.13 -13.37
N ILE A 40 -18.71 6.22 -12.76
CA ILE A 40 -18.92 7.01 -11.54
C ILE A 40 -18.43 6.18 -10.34
N GLU A 41 -18.88 4.95 -10.24
CA GLU A 41 -18.54 4.03 -9.16
C GLU A 41 -17.08 3.57 -9.24
N THR A 42 -16.50 3.25 -8.10
CA THR A 42 -15.30 2.43 -8.01
C THR A 42 -15.70 0.95 -7.96
N LYS A 43 -14.76 0.02 -7.93
CA LYS A 43 -15.02 -1.41 -7.71
C LYS A 43 -15.84 -1.67 -6.44
N TYR A 44 -15.76 -0.80 -5.47
CA TYR A 44 -16.40 -0.92 -4.15
C TYR A 44 -17.68 -0.09 -4.01
N GLY A 45 -18.26 0.35 -5.14
CA GLY A 45 -19.50 1.11 -5.19
C GLY A 45 -19.30 2.61 -5.21
N THR A 46 -20.36 3.33 -4.81
CA THR A 46 -20.36 4.79 -4.72
C THR A 46 -19.77 5.28 -3.40
N LYS A 47 -19.41 6.57 -3.35
CA LYS A 47 -19.04 7.24 -2.10
C LYS A 47 -20.09 7.07 -1.00
N VAL A 48 -21.38 7.09 -1.36
CA VAL A 48 -22.47 6.89 -0.40
C VAL A 48 -22.44 5.49 0.18
N ASP A 49 -22.23 4.47 -0.65
CA ASP A 49 -22.13 3.08 -0.22
C ASP A 49 -20.91 2.87 0.69
N TYR A 50 -19.77 3.45 0.33
CA TYR A 50 -18.55 3.35 1.13
C TYR A 50 -18.71 3.96 2.51
N LEU A 51 -19.27 5.18 2.60
CA LEU A 51 -19.54 5.84 3.88
C LEU A 51 -20.61 5.09 4.72
N ALA A 52 -21.63 4.54 4.07
CA ALA A 52 -22.64 3.74 4.74
C ALA A 52 -22.05 2.43 5.29
N CYS A 53 -21.15 1.79 4.54
CA CYS A 53 -20.42 0.60 4.99
C CYS A 53 -19.60 0.88 6.26
N ILE A 54 -18.79 1.96 6.25
CA ILE A 54 -18.01 2.38 7.42
C ILE A 54 -18.91 2.60 8.63
N GLN A 55 -20.01 3.35 8.47
CA GLN A 55 -20.94 3.64 9.56
C GLN A 55 -21.62 2.37 10.09
N ALA A 56 -21.92 1.41 9.22
CA ALA A 56 -22.54 0.14 9.63
C ALA A 56 -21.60 -0.68 10.52
N PHE A 57 -20.31 -0.80 10.16
CA PHE A 57 -19.30 -1.47 10.98
C PHE A 57 -19.12 -0.75 12.33
N GLN A 58 -18.93 0.56 12.30
CA GLN A 58 -18.75 1.35 13.53
C GLN A 58 -19.96 1.26 14.47
N LYS A 59 -21.18 1.26 13.92
CA LYS A 59 -22.43 1.04 14.71
C LYS A 59 -22.49 -0.35 15.32
N ALA A 60 -21.88 -1.34 14.68
CA ALA A 60 -21.74 -2.70 15.22
C ALA A 60 -20.60 -2.84 16.24
N GLY A 61 -19.87 -1.78 16.55
CA GLY A 61 -18.71 -1.79 17.45
C GLY A 61 -17.44 -2.35 16.82
N ILE A 62 -17.36 -2.32 15.49
CA ILE A 62 -16.19 -2.78 14.72
C ILE A 62 -15.47 -1.55 14.18
N ASP A 63 -14.21 -1.41 14.53
CA ASP A 63 -13.33 -0.36 14.00
C ASP A 63 -13.08 -0.56 12.50
N VAL A 64 -12.90 0.54 11.78
CA VAL A 64 -12.65 0.50 10.34
C VAL A 64 -11.30 1.13 10.04
N TYR A 65 -10.45 0.39 9.33
CA TYR A 65 -9.16 0.86 8.84
C TYR A 65 -9.23 1.07 7.33
N GLY A 66 -8.79 2.24 6.87
CA GLY A 66 -8.72 2.57 5.45
C GLY A 66 -7.37 2.22 4.88
N ASP A 67 -7.37 1.69 3.66
CA ASP A 67 -6.15 1.44 2.90
C ASP A 67 -5.68 2.73 2.21
N ILE A 68 -4.42 3.09 2.39
CA ILE A 68 -3.83 4.36 1.99
C ILE A 68 -2.64 4.10 1.06
N VAL A 69 -2.81 4.43 -0.22
CA VAL A 69 -1.80 4.23 -1.27
C VAL A 69 -1.29 5.59 -1.72
N LEU A 70 -0.06 5.93 -1.34
CA LEU A 70 0.53 7.26 -1.60
C LEU A 70 1.79 7.20 -2.46
N ASN A 71 2.33 6.04 -2.78
CA ASN A 71 3.60 5.91 -3.47
C ASN A 71 3.58 6.48 -4.89
N HIS A 72 2.49 6.28 -5.63
CA HIS A 72 2.45 6.54 -7.07
C HIS A 72 1.10 7.01 -7.57
N LYS A 73 1.07 7.48 -8.83
CA LYS A 73 -0.16 7.74 -9.58
C LYS A 73 -0.14 7.07 -10.94
N MET A 74 -1.34 6.69 -11.42
CA MET A 74 -1.52 6.03 -12.72
C MET A 74 -2.67 6.65 -13.52
N GLY A 75 -2.59 6.54 -14.85
CA GLY A 75 -3.69 6.94 -15.71
C GLY A 75 -3.91 8.44 -15.85
N ALA A 76 -2.85 9.23 -15.95
CA ALA A 76 -2.92 10.69 -16.17
C ALA A 76 -3.86 11.09 -17.30
N ASP A 77 -4.41 12.30 -17.23
CA ASP A 77 -5.33 12.86 -18.24
C ASP A 77 -4.61 13.35 -19.49
N GLY A 78 -3.32 13.64 -19.35
CA GLY A 78 -2.48 14.11 -20.43
C GLY A 78 -1.03 13.72 -20.29
N THR A 79 -0.27 14.03 -21.32
CA THR A 79 1.16 13.77 -21.38
C THR A 79 1.96 15.04 -21.36
N GLU A 80 3.18 14.96 -20.82
CA GLU A 80 4.18 16.03 -20.84
C GLU A 80 5.46 15.52 -21.51
N ILE A 81 6.28 16.44 -21.98
CA ILE A 81 7.60 16.13 -22.54
C ILE A 81 8.64 16.52 -21.50
N VAL A 82 9.46 15.57 -21.09
CA VAL A 82 10.47 15.75 -20.05
C VAL A 82 11.81 15.20 -20.51
N ASN A 83 12.89 15.72 -19.97
CA ASN A 83 14.20 15.09 -20.09
C ASN A 83 14.37 14.08 -18.96
N ALA A 84 14.91 12.92 -19.28
CA ALA A 84 15.08 11.84 -18.31
C ALA A 84 16.28 10.97 -18.68
N LYS A 85 16.65 10.10 -17.75
CA LYS A 85 17.69 9.08 -17.93
C LYS A 85 17.08 7.73 -17.57
N GLU A 86 17.41 6.73 -18.36
CA GLU A 86 17.08 5.35 -18.02
C GLU A 86 18.00 4.85 -16.91
N VAL A 87 17.44 4.16 -15.93
CA VAL A 87 18.18 3.55 -14.83
C VAL A 87 18.09 2.02 -14.88
N ASN A 88 19.07 1.35 -14.29
CA ASN A 88 19.06 -0.10 -14.16
C ASN A 88 17.97 -0.54 -13.18
N ARG A 89 17.05 -1.37 -13.63
CA ARG A 89 15.93 -1.89 -12.82
C ARG A 89 16.37 -2.69 -11.60
N GLN A 90 17.57 -3.28 -11.63
CA GLN A 90 18.16 -4.05 -10.51
C GLN A 90 19.05 -3.19 -9.60
N ASN A 91 19.33 -1.95 -10.00
CA ASN A 91 20.06 -0.98 -9.20
C ASN A 91 19.71 0.43 -9.69
N THR A 92 18.64 1.00 -9.14
CA THR A 92 18.07 2.29 -9.57
C THR A 92 19.04 3.48 -9.41
N ASN A 93 20.11 3.33 -8.61
CA ASN A 93 21.19 4.30 -8.53
C ASN A 93 22.11 4.28 -9.78
N GLU A 94 22.02 3.26 -10.63
CA GLU A 94 22.84 3.11 -11.83
C GLU A 94 22.11 3.69 -13.05
N ILE A 95 22.61 4.83 -13.54
CA ILE A 95 22.14 5.43 -14.79
C ILE A 95 22.76 4.67 -15.96
N ILE A 96 21.95 4.16 -16.88
CA ILE A 96 22.38 3.34 -18.02
C ILE A 96 22.17 4.00 -19.38
N SER A 97 21.60 5.21 -19.43
CA SER A 97 21.48 6.00 -20.67
C SER A 97 22.06 7.41 -20.50
N GLY A 98 22.23 8.13 -21.61
CA GLY A 98 22.36 9.57 -21.60
C GLY A 98 21.03 10.28 -21.41
N ASP A 99 21.07 11.61 -21.34
CA ASP A 99 19.85 12.44 -21.32
C ASP A 99 19.05 12.23 -22.60
N GLU A 100 17.78 11.96 -22.45
CA GLU A 100 16.85 11.83 -23.58
C GLU A 100 15.52 12.50 -23.28
N GLN A 101 14.85 12.94 -24.34
CA GLN A 101 13.52 13.53 -24.23
C GLN A 101 12.46 12.46 -24.42
N ILE A 102 11.68 12.21 -23.38
CA ILE A 102 10.58 11.24 -23.34
C ILE A 102 9.23 11.94 -23.21
N LYS A 103 8.14 11.23 -23.54
CA LYS A 103 6.77 11.70 -23.40
C LYS A 103 6.06 10.83 -22.36
N VAL A 104 5.63 11.45 -21.27
CA VAL A 104 5.20 10.75 -20.06
C VAL A 104 3.77 11.14 -19.64
N TYR A 105 3.07 10.20 -19.04
CA TYR A 105 1.72 10.38 -18.48
C TYR A 105 1.81 10.92 -17.05
N THR A 106 1.98 12.24 -16.89
CA THR A 106 2.16 12.92 -15.60
C THR A 106 1.21 14.10 -15.37
N LEU A 107 0.44 14.49 -16.39
CA LEU A 107 -0.53 15.59 -16.25
C LEU A 107 -1.88 15.06 -15.74
N PHE A 108 -2.18 15.28 -14.44
CA PHE A 108 -3.47 14.93 -13.83
C PHE A 108 -4.26 16.19 -13.52
N THR A 109 -5.39 16.36 -14.19
CA THR A 109 -6.27 17.54 -14.10
C THR A 109 -7.64 17.23 -13.52
N PHE A 110 -7.99 15.95 -13.44
CA PHE A 110 -9.25 15.44 -12.86
C PHE A 110 -10.50 16.14 -13.41
N PRO A 111 -10.72 16.12 -14.73
CA PRO A 111 -11.78 16.92 -15.35
C PRO A 111 -13.19 16.54 -14.86
N GLY A 112 -13.43 15.26 -14.54
CA GLY A 112 -14.72 14.81 -14.01
C GLY A 112 -15.01 15.34 -12.60
N ARG A 113 -13.99 15.54 -11.78
CA ARG A 113 -14.11 16.13 -10.43
C ARG A 113 -14.27 17.65 -10.48
N ASN A 114 -13.78 18.30 -11.51
CA ASN A 114 -13.94 19.74 -11.73
C ASN A 114 -13.58 20.59 -10.51
N LYS A 115 -12.37 20.37 -9.97
CA LYS A 115 -11.79 21.08 -8.80
C LYS A 115 -12.54 20.92 -7.48
N LYS A 116 -13.54 20.06 -7.38
CA LYS A 116 -14.19 19.76 -6.11
C LYS A 116 -13.20 19.08 -5.17
N TYR A 117 -13.10 19.51 -3.95
CA TYR A 117 -12.22 19.10 -2.85
C TYR A 117 -10.76 19.55 -2.96
N SER A 118 -10.17 19.62 -4.14
CA SER A 118 -8.86 20.18 -4.42
C SER A 118 -8.81 20.69 -5.86
N ASP A 119 -8.15 21.80 -6.10
CA ASP A 119 -7.85 22.35 -7.43
C ASP A 119 -6.42 22.07 -7.89
N PHE A 120 -5.69 21.24 -7.14
CA PHE A 120 -4.33 20.84 -7.44
C PHE A 120 -4.25 20.09 -8.77
N ILE A 121 -3.26 20.43 -9.56
CA ILE A 121 -2.94 19.79 -10.84
C ILE A 121 -1.54 19.16 -10.72
N TRP A 122 -1.46 17.88 -10.98
CA TRP A 122 -0.17 17.20 -10.98
C TRP A 122 0.54 17.40 -12.31
N HIS A 123 1.82 17.68 -12.24
CA HIS A 123 2.73 17.82 -13.34
C HIS A 123 3.96 16.95 -13.12
N TRP A 124 4.76 16.73 -14.17
CA TRP A 124 5.96 15.91 -14.12
C TRP A 124 6.91 16.23 -12.94
N TYR A 125 6.99 17.49 -12.55
CA TYR A 125 7.90 17.92 -11.47
C TYR A 125 7.42 17.58 -10.05
N HIS A 126 6.25 16.96 -9.90
CA HIS A 126 5.78 16.37 -8.66
C HIS A 126 6.15 14.89 -8.53
N PHE A 127 6.88 14.36 -9.50
CA PHE A 127 7.29 12.96 -9.57
C PHE A 127 8.80 12.86 -9.76
N ASP A 128 9.42 11.79 -9.24
CA ASP A 128 10.82 11.48 -9.46
C ASP A 128 11.07 10.77 -10.77
N GLY A 129 10.19 9.85 -11.14
CA GLY A 129 10.33 9.06 -12.34
C GLY A 129 9.05 8.36 -12.78
N ILE A 130 9.19 7.54 -13.82
CA ILE A 130 8.11 6.77 -14.43
C ILE A 130 8.66 5.55 -15.16
N ASP A 131 7.80 4.56 -15.49
CA ASP A 131 8.21 3.35 -16.18
C ASP A 131 7.80 3.24 -17.66
N TYR A 132 7.26 4.32 -18.25
CA TYR A 132 6.78 4.27 -19.62
C TYR A 132 7.01 5.56 -20.41
N ASP A 133 7.63 5.41 -21.61
CA ASP A 133 7.74 6.47 -22.61
C ASP A 133 6.71 6.25 -23.73
N GLU A 134 5.70 7.10 -23.78
CA GLU A 134 4.64 7.09 -24.81
C GLU A 134 5.18 7.34 -26.24
N LYS A 135 6.27 8.05 -26.37
CA LYS A 135 6.85 8.37 -27.70
C LYS A 135 7.47 7.17 -28.37
N THR A 136 8.17 6.33 -27.61
CA THR A 136 8.89 5.15 -28.12
C THR A 136 8.25 3.83 -27.73
N HIS A 137 7.22 3.86 -26.84
CA HIS A 137 6.55 2.69 -26.26
C HIS A 137 7.52 1.80 -25.46
N ARG A 138 8.57 2.39 -24.88
CA ARG A 138 9.50 1.67 -24.02
C ARG A 138 8.92 1.56 -22.61
N ASN A 139 9.05 0.37 -22.06
CA ASN A 139 8.73 0.08 -20.65
C ASN A 139 10.03 -0.19 -19.91
N THR A 140 10.55 0.85 -19.26
CA THR A 140 11.76 0.85 -18.43
C THR A 140 11.69 1.99 -17.44
N ILE A 141 12.49 1.97 -16.38
CA ILE A 141 12.45 3.02 -15.34
C ILE A 141 13.26 4.23 -15.83
N PHE A 142 12.61 5.38 -15.83
CA PHE A 142 13.20 6.68 -16.16
C PHE A 142 13.21 7.57 -14.92
N LEU A 143 14.38 8.04 -14.54
CA LEU A 143 14.54 9.13 -13.57
C LEU A 143 14.50 10.47 -14.33
N PHE A 144 13.68 11.41 -13.90
CA PHE A 144 13.55 12.71 -14.53
C PHE A 144 14.78 13.58 -14.30
N ASP A 145 15.08 14.47 -15.27
CA ASP A 145 16.20 15.40 -15.12
C ASP A 145 16.00 16.33 -13.93
N GLN A 146 17.09 16.59 -13.19
CA GLN A 146 17.11 17.36 -11.95
C GLN A 146 16.34 16.71 -10.78
N LYS A 147 15.92 15.46 -10.92
CA LYS A 147 15.35 14.66 -9.84
C LYS A 147 16.37 13.64 -9.31
N SER A 148 16.08 13.14 -8.14
CA SER A 148 16.81 12.04 -7.52
C SER A 148 15.80 11.18 -6.77
N TRP A 149 16.01 9.89 -6.73
CA TRP A 149 15.19 9.00 -5.89
C TRP A 149 15.21 9.48 -4.45
N ASP A 150 14.06 9.43 -3.83
CA ASP A 150 13.91 9.77 -2.42
C ASP A 150 14.84 8.91 -1.55
N GLN A 151 15.25 9.46 -0.42
CA GLN A 151 16.12 8.79 0.54
C GLN A 151 15.31 8.30 1.74
N GLU A 152 15.93 7.54 2.65
CA GLU A 152 15.26 6.91 3.80
C GLU A 152 14.18 5.90 3.40
N VAL A 153 14.39 5.23 2.26
CA VAL A 153 13.64 4.10 1.73
C VAL A 153 14.43 2.80 1.88
N ASP A 154 13.88 1.66 1.45
CA ASP A 154 14.61 0.40 1.46
C ASP A 154 15.79 0.42 0.48
N ASP A 155 16.85 -0.32 0.77
CA ASP A 155 18.07 -0.40 -0.04
C ASP A 155 18.08 -1.55 -1.05
N GLU A 156 16.99 -2.32 -1.16
CA GLU A 156 16.82 -3.26 -2.26
C GLU A 156 16.97 -2.54 -3.60
N ASN A 157 17.54 -3.21 -4.59
CA ASN A 157 17.83 -2.62 -5.90
C ASN A 157 18.66 -1.32 -5.85
N GLY A 158 19.46 -1.16 -4.80
CA GLY A 158 20.31 0.03 -4.58
C GLY A 158 19.60 1.20 -3.91
N ASN A 159 18.37 1.48 -4.29
CA ASN A 159 17.42 2.39 -3.69
C ASN A 159 16.02 1.98 -4.20
N TYR A 160 15.11 1.67 -3.30
CA TYR A 160 13.81 1.14 -3.69
C TYR A 160 12.67 2.15 -3.54
N ASP A 161 12.93 3.40 -3.88
CA ASP A 161 11.92 4.44 -3.99
C ASP A 161 10.89 4.08 -5.07
N TYR A 162 11.36 3.87 -6.29
CA TYR A 162 10.52 3.54 -7.43
C TYR A 162 9.84 2.16 -7.30
N LEU A 163 8.51 2.13 -7.27
CA LEU A 163 7.72 0.90 -7.32
C LEU A 163 7.03 0.72 -8.68
N MET A 164 6.17 1.66 -9.08
CA MET A 164 5.38 1.61 -10.33
C MET A 164 4.79 2.97 -10.70
N GLY A 165 4.34 3.10 -11.97
CA GLY A 165 3.61 4.27 -12.45
C GLY A 165 4.43 5.56 -12.42
N ALA A 166 3.79 6.69 -12.12
CA ALA A 166 4.45 7.96 -11.86
C ALA A 166 4.71 8.07 -10.35
N ASP A 167 5.96 7.97 -9.97
CA ASP A 167 6.46 7.91 -8.60
C ASP A 167 6.44 9.29 -7.94
N LEU A 168 5.81 9.41 -6.77
CA LEU A 168 5.65 10.71 -6.12
C LEU A 168 6.96 11.19 -5.47
N ASP A 169 7.39 12.39 -5.79
CA ASP A 169 8.54 13.07 -5.18
C ASP A 169 8.16 13.63 -3.78
N PHE A 170 8.55 12.94 -2.72
CA PHE A 170 8.35 13.39 -1.33
C PHE A 170 9.38 14.44 -0.89
N GLY A 171 10.39 14.74 -1.70
CA GLY A 171 11.24 15.92 -1.57
C GLY A 171 10.55 17.21 -2.03
N ASN A 172 9.45 17.11 -2.78
CA ASN A 172 8.67 18.25 -3.27
C ASN A 172 7.61 18.68 -2.25
N GLU A 173 7.69 19.92 -1.76
CA GLU A 173 6.76 20.46 -0.76
C GLU A 173 5.30 20.47 -1.23
N GLU A 174 5.02 20.73 -2.51
CA GLU A 174 3.67 20.75 -3.07
C GLU A 174 3.06 19.35 -3.07
N THR A 175 3.84 18.32 -3.42
CA THR A 175 3.47 16.90 -3.33
C THR A 175 3.09 16.54 -1.90
N VAL A 176 3.99 16.79 -0.96
CA VAL A 176 3.78 16.48 0.48
C VAL A 176 2.55 17.21 1.02
N GLN A 177 2.35 18.47 0.65
CA GLN A 177 1.20 19.27 1.08
C GLN A 177 -0.12 18.71 0.54
N GLU A 178 -0.16 18.32 -0.74
CA GLU A 178 -1.38 17.80 -1.37
C GLU A 178 -1.77 16.43 -0.80
N VAL A 179 -0.83 15.49 -0.66
CA VAL A 179 -1.14 14.17 -0.07
C VAL A 179 -1.52 14.28 1.40
N THR A 180 -0.89 15.20 2.15
CA THR A 180 -1.26 15.50 3.53
C THR A 180 -2.67 16.07 3.61
N SER A 181 -3.00 17.07 2.78
CA SER A 181 -4.32 17.69 2.73
C SER A 181 -5.41 16.68 2.39
N TRP A 182 -5.12 15.79 1.43
CA TRP A 182 -6.01 14.69 1.10
C TRP A 182 -6.24 13.76 2.29
N LEU A 183 -5.20 13.34 3.01
CA LEU A 183 -5.35 12.43 4.15
C LEU A 183 -6.19 13.05 5.27
N TYR A 184 -6.00 14.35 5.56
CA TYR A 184 -6.87 15.07 6.49
C TYR A 184 -8.32 15.12 6.03
N TRP A 185 -8.55 15.38 4.73
CA TRP A 185 -9.89 15.36 4.14
C TRP A 185 -10.52 13.96 4.26
N TYR A 186 -9.76 12.92 3.94
CA TYR A 186 -10.22 11.54 3.96
C TYR A 186 -10.62 11.08 5.38
N ILE A 187 -9.76 11.32 6.37
CA ILE A 187 -10.06 11.01 7.78
C ILE A 187 -11.28 11.80 8.28
N ASN A 188 -11.37 13.08 7.94
CA ASN A 188 -12.51 13.92 8.30
C ASN A 188 -13.81 13.43 7.69
N LEU A 189 -13.80 13.02 6.43
CA LEU A 189 -14.97 12.54 5.71
C LEU A 189 -15.44 11.18 6.23
N THR A 190 -14.52 10.25 6.34
CA THR A 190 -14.81 8.83 6.61
C THR A 190 -14.94 8.51 8.10
N LYS A 191 -14.28 9.30 8.96
CA LYS A 191 -14.23 9.04 10.42
C LYS A 191 -13.67 7.65 10.77
N ILE A 192 -12.79 7.09 9.94
CA ILE A 192 -12.14 5.80 10.16
C ILE A 192 -11.39 5.74 11.49
N ASN A 193 -11.11 4.53 11.93
CA ASN A 193 -10.48 4.23 13.21
C ASN A 193 -8.99 3.92 13.10
N GLY A 194 -8.51 3.65 11.90
CA GLY A 194 -7.10 3.36 11.64
C GLY A 194 -6.74 3.43 10.17
N LEU A 195 -5.45 3.22 9.90
CA LEU A 195 -4.84 3.30 8.57
C LEU A 195 -4.05 2.02 8.30
N ARG A 196 -4.21 1.44 7.11
CA ARG A 196 -3.23 0.56 6.52
C ARG A 196 -2.46 1.38 5.49
N LEU A 197 -1.19 1.52 5.65
CA LEU A 197 -0.31 2.27 4.76
C LEU A 197 0.35 1.29 3.79
N ASP A 198 0.03 1.45 2.51
CA ASP A 198 0.55 0.63 1.42
C ASP A 198 2.02 0.95 1.15
N ALA A 199 2.80 -0.10 0.84
CA ALA A 199 4.14 0.01 0.27
C ALA A 199 5.10 0.99 0.97
N VAL A 200 5.05 1.05 2.32
CA VAL A 200 5.78 2.07 3.10
C VAL A 200 7.30 2.03 2.93
N LYS A 201 7.88 0.90 2.48
CA LYS A 201 9.32 0.79 2.25
C LYS A 201 9.83 1.62 1.06
N HIS A 202 8.90 2.07 0.21
CA HIS A 202 9.16 2.89 -0.97
C HIS A 202 8.93 4.39 -0.72
N ILE A 203 8.51 4.78 0.48
CA ILE A 203 8.23 6.17 0.86
C ILE A 203 9.18 6.57 1.98
N PRO A 204 9.79 7.78 1.95
CA PRO A 204 10.70 8.21 3.00
C PRO A 204 10.13 8.04 4.41
N ALA A 205 10.84 7.34 5.28
CA ALA A 205 10.42 7.12 6.67
C ALA A 205 10.13 8.42 7.41
N SER A 206 10.89 9.49 7.11
CA SER A 206 10.69 10.83 7.67
C SER A 206 9.34 11.45 7.34
N PHE A 207 8.73 11.11 6.18
CA PHE A 207 7.38 11.56 5.85
C PHE A 207 6.36 11.08 6.91
N TYR A 208 6.30 9.78 7.17
CA TYR A 208 5.38 9.23 8.16
C TYR A 208 5.72 9.61 9.60
N LYS A 209 7.02 9.64 9.94
CA LYS A 209 7.51 10.12 11.24
C LYS A 209 7.01 11.53 11.57
N ASN A 210 6.93 12.40 10.56
CA ASN A 210 6.49 13.78 10.74
C ASN A 210 4.97 13.94 10.64
N LEU A 211 4.30 13.10 9.85
CA LEU A 211 2.87 13.21 9.56
C LEU A 211 2.00 12.59 10.66
N LEU A 212 2.30 11.34 11.07
CA LEU A 212 1.42 10.58 11.97
C LEU A 212 1.19 11.26 13.32
N PRO A 213 2.22 11.77 14.04
CA PRO A 213 2.00 12.48 15.28
C PRO A 213 1.13 13.73 15.14
N LYS A 214 1.24 14.45 14.01
CA LYS A 214 0.39 15.63 13.74
C LYS A 214 -1.07 15.22 13.56
N ILE A 215 -1.32 14.15 12.81
CA ILE A 215 -2.67 13.62 12.63
C ILE A 215 -3.27 13.21 13.97
N TYR A 216 -2.54 12.46 14.80
CA TYR A 216 -3.03 12.02 16.11
C TYR A 216 -3.35 13.20 17.02
N HIS A 217 -2.50 14.22 17.04
CA HIS A 217 -2.72 15.45 17.77
C HIS A 217 -3.95 16.23 17.27
N ASP A 218 -4.05 16.48 15.98
CA ASP A 218 -5.07 17.35 15.39
C ASP A 218 -6.47 16.73 15.41
N PHE A 219 -6.54 15.40 15.28
CA PHE A 219 -7.81 14.68 15.44
C PHE A 219 -8.12 14.32 16.90
N ASN A 220 -7.20 14.60 17.83
CA ASN A 220 -7.28 14.19 19.23
C ASN A 220 -7.65 12.70 19.36
N LYS A 221 -7.06 11.88 18.52
CA LYS A 221 -7.33 10.44 18.40
C LYS A 221 -6.10 9.73 17.89
N GLU A 222 -5.67 8.73 18.64
CA GLU A 222 -4.70 7.77 18.14
C GLU A 222 -5.42 6.83 17.14
N LEU A 223 -5.00 6.88 15.89
CA LEU A 223 -5.47 5.98 14.85
C LEU A 223 -4.56 4.75 14.82
N PHE A 224 -5.13 3.55 14.98
CA PHE A 224 -4.33 2.36 14.77
C PHE A 224 -3.74 2.38 13.37
N THR A 225 -2.42 2.36 13.27
CA THR A 225 -1.74 2.47 11.98
C THR A 225 -0.85 1.25 11.78
N VAL A 226 -0.99 0.59 10.64
CA VAL A 226 -0.14 -0.52 10.20
C VAL A 226 0.43 -0.24 8.82
N GLY A 227 1.75 -0.35 8.68
CA GLY A 227 2.46 -0.20 7.41
C GLY A 227 2.76 -1.56 6.79
N GLU A 228 2.66 -1.62 5.46
CA GLU A 228 3.15 -2.73 4.70
C GLU A 228 4.61 -2.49 4.31
N TYR A 229 5.51 -3.10 5.07
CA TYR A 229 6.93 -3.16 4.76
C TYR A 229 7.28 -4.60 4.36
N TRP A 230 7.24 -4.90 3.05
CA TRP A 230 7.40 -6.27 2.58
C TRP A 230 8.87 -6.65 2.48
N HIS A 231 9.38 -7.29 3.53
CA HIS A 231 10.74 -7.83 3.61
C HIS A 231 10.80 -9.05 4.54
N GLY A 232 11.52 -10.11 4.12
CA GLY A 232 11.63 -11.36 4.89
C GLY A 232 12.60 -11.29 6.07
N ASP A 233 13.48 -10.31 6.12
CA ASP A 233 14.43 -10.11 7.22
C ASP A 233 13.87 -9.09 8.22
N VAL A 234 13.68 -9.54 9.48
CA VAL A 234 13.13 -8.73 10.55
C VAL A 234 13.96 -7.47 10.88
N TYR A 235 15.25 -7.48 10.57
CA TYR A 235 16.12 -6.32 10.84
C TYR A 235 15.82 -5.13 9.95
N HIS A 236 15.29 -5.33 8.73
CA HIS A 236 14.77 -4.25 7.89
C HIS A 236 13.51 -3.63 8.51
N LEU A 237 12.59 -4.47 9.02
CA LEU A 237 11.39 -4.00 9.71
C LEU A 237 11.75 -3.25 11.01
N GLU A 238 12.70 -3.77 11.77
CA GLU A 238 13.23 -3.12 12.98
C GLU A 238 13.83 -1.75 12.67
N LYS A 239 14.68 -1.67 11.64
CA LYS A 239 15.30 -0.43 11.18
C LYS A 239 14.21 0.60 10.87
N TYR A 240 13.23 0.23 10.05
CA TYR A 240 12.14 1.12 9.66
C TYR A 240 11.30 1.57 10.86
N LEU A 241 10.93 0.67 11.79
CA LEU A 241 10.21 1.06 13.00
C LEU A 241 10.99 2.10 13.84
N LYS A 242 12.31 1.97 13.92
CA LYS A 242 13.15 2.98 14.60
C LYS A 242 13.17 4.31 13.83
N GLU A 243 13.24 4.27 12.51
CA GLU A 243 13.23 5.47 11.66
C GLU A 243 11.92 6.25 11.78
N VAL A 244 10.78 5.56 11.81
CA VAL A 244 9.46 6.17 12.04
C VAL A 244 9.14 6.39 13.54
N ASN A 245 10.11 6.21 14.44
CA ASN A 245 9.95 6.41 15.89
C ASN A 245 8.81 5.56 16.51
N PHE A 246 8.56 4.36 15.97
CA PHE A 246 7.48 3.45 16.41
C PHE A 246 6.05 4.06 16.32
N GLU A 247 5.84 5.05 15.47
CA GLU A 247 4.53 5.70 15.27
C GLU A 247 3.51 4.80 14.56
N MET A 248 3.93 3.61 14.12
CA MET A 248 3.05 2.61 13.48
C MET A 248 3.46 1.20 13.86
N SER A 249 2.57 0.25 13.58
CA SER A 249 2.87 -1.18 13.52
C SER A 249 3.25 -1.59 12.10
N LEU A 250 3.86 -2.77 11.93
CA LEU A 250 4.09 -3.37 10.62
C LEU A 250 3.50 -4.77 10.55
N PHE A 251 3.16 -5.23 9.34
CA PHE A 251 2.85 -6.63 9.10
C PHE A 251 4.10 -7.49 9.33
N ASP A 252 3.93 -8.61 10.06
CA ASP A 252 5.01 -9.55 10.37
C ASP A 252 5.30 -10.48 9.19
N VAL A 253 5.90 -9.92 8.13
CA VAL A 253 6.27 -10.64 6.92
C VAL A 253 7.25 -11.78 7.20
N PRO A 254 8.26 -11.65 8.08
CA PRO A 254 9.10 -12.77 8.50
C PRO A 254 8.29 -13.97 9.02
N LEU A 255 7.28 -13.74 9.87
CA LEU A 255 6.42 -14.82 10.38
C LEU A 255 5.61 -15.49 9.25
N HIS A 256 5.09 -14.70 8.31
CA HIS A 256 4.41 -15.26 7.14
C HIS A 256 5.34 -16.22 6.35
N TYR A 257 6.59 -15.80 6.10
CA TYR A 257 7.56 -16.68 5.42
C TYR A 257 7.91 -17.91 6.24
N HIS A 258 7.96 -17.83 7.57
CA HIS A 258 8.13 -19.02 8.40
C HIS A 258 6.95 -20.00 8.25
N PHE A 259 5.72 -19.51 8.16
CA PHE A 259 4.57 -20.35 7.86
C PHE A 259 4.65 -20.98 6.46
N TYR A 260 5.10 -20.19 5.47
CA TYR A 260 5.30 -20.69 4.12
C TYR A 260 6.34 -21.81 4.09
N ASP A 261 7.51 -21.60 4.68
CA ASP A 261 8.59 -22.58 4.74
C ASP A 261 8.17 -23.83 5.51
N ALA A 262 7.53 -23.67 6.67
CA ALA A 262 7.02 -24.77 7.47
C ALA A 262 5.97 -25.61 6.73
N SER A 263 5.19 -24.99 5.85
CA SER A 263 4.18 -25.69 5.06
C SER A 263 4.75 -26.44 3.84
N HIS A 264 5.98 -26.14 3.42
CA HIS A 264 6.63 -26.72 2.25
C HIS A 264 7.84 -27.61 2.59
N ASN A 265 8.30 -27.59 3.86
CA ASN A 265 9.46 -28.37 4.29
C ASN A 265 9.06 -29.36 5.40
N GLU A 266 9.00 -30.65 5.07
CA GLU A 266 8.65 -31.72 6.01
C GLU A 266 9.63 -31.84 7.21
N ASN A 267 10.82 -31.28 7.09
CA ASN A 267 11.84 -31.31 8.15
C ASN A 267 11.94 -29.95 8.89
N TYR A 268 10.95 -29.04 8.73
CA TYR A 268 10.95 -27.75 9.42
C TYR A 268 10.86 -27.95 10.93
N ASP A 269 11.80 -27.33 11.66
CA ASP A 269 11.77 -27.36 13.12
C ASP A 269 10.85 -26.28 13.69
N PHE A 270 9.67 -26.68 14.13
CA PHE A 270 8.66 -25.78 14.67
C PHE A 270 9.10 -25.02 15.94
N SER A 271 10.16 -25.46 16.63
CA SER A 271 10.70 -24.70 17.77
C SER A 271 11.21 -23.33 17.37
N HIS A 272 11.52 -23.13 16.08
CA HIS A 272 12.04 -21.89 15.50
C HIS A 272 10.99 -21.03 14.77
N ILE A 273 9.70 -21.40 14.81
CA ILE A 273 8.63 -20.72 14.04
C ILE A 273 8.49 -19.23 14.33
N PHE A 274 8.91 -18.80 15.52
CA PHE A 274 8.87 -17.38 15.94
C PHE A 274 10.27 -16.73 16.02
N ASP A 275 11.33 -17.44 15.69
CA ASP A 275 12.67 -16.87 15.73
C ASP A 275 12.82 -15.78 14.66
N GLN A 276 13.48 -14.67 15.00
CA GLN A 276 13.66 -13.56 14.06
C GLN A 276 12.36 -13.08 13.38
N THR A 277 11.25 -13.08 14.12
CA THR A 277 9.98 -12.50 13.67
C THR A 277 9.72 -11.16 14.35
N LEU A 278 8.92 -10.30 13.72
CA LEU A 278 8.59 -9.01 14.31
C LEU A 278 7.83 -9.16 15.63
N VAL A 279 6.90 -10.11 15.70
CA VAL A 279 6.12 -10.38 16.91
C VAL A 279 6.96 -10.87 18.08
N SER A 280 8.10 -11.52 17.83
CA SER A 280 9.02 -11.92 18.91
C SER A 280 9.85 -10.77 19.41
N MET A 281 10.22 -9.82 18.54
CA MET A 281 11.08 -8.67 18.89
C MET A 281 10.27 -7.47 19.40
N TYR A 282 9.17 -7.12 18.70
CA TYR A 282 8.35 -5.94 18.93
C TYR A 282 6.87 -6.29 18.94
N PRO A 283 6.37 -7.05 19.92
CA PRO A 283 4.99 -7.57 19.92
C PRO A 283 3.92 -6.47 19.90
N SER A 284 4.20 -5.28 20.40
CA SER A 284 3.27 -4.15 20.38
C SER A 284 3.19 -3.44 19.02
N ASN A 285 4.13 -3.71 18.11
CA ASN A 285 4.19 -3.12 16.79
C ASN A 285 4.08 -4.17 15.67
N ALA A 286 3.68 -5.40 16.00
CA ALA A 286 3.57 -6.48 15.04
C ALA A 286 2.11 -6.81 14.74
N VAL A 287 1.72 -6.77 13.47
CA VAL A 287 0.47 -7.32 12.96
C VAL A 287 0.76 -8.67 12.32
N THR A 288 0.36 -9.75 13.01
CA THR A 288 0.57 -11.13 12.52
C THR A 288 -0.53 -11.53 11.54
N PHE A 289 -0.18 -12.23 10.48
CA PHE A 289 -1.12 -12.69 9.45
C PHE A 289 -0.67 -14.04 8.87
N VAL A 290 -1.58 -14.73 8.19
CA VAL A 290 -1.30 -15.99 7.50
C VAL A 290 -1.14 -15.71 6.01
N ASP A 291 -2.15 -15.17 5.38
CA ASP A 291 -2.16 -14.72 3.98
C ASP A 291 -2.77 -13.33 3.84
N ASN A 292 -2.56 -12.72 2.69
CA ASN A 292 -3.24 -11.50 2.25
C ASN A 292 -3.54 -11.58 0.74
N HIS A 293 -4.08 -10.51 0.16
CA HIS A 293 -4.45 -10.45 -1.26
C HIS A 293 -3.25 -10.49 -2.22
N ASP A 294 -2.02 -10.15 -1.76
CA ASP A 294 -0.81 -10.19 -2.58
C ASP A 294 -0.07 -11.53 -2.47
N THR A 295 -0.33 -12.33 -1.44
CA THR A 295 0.26 -13.67 -1.30
C THR A 295 -0.49 -14.75 -2.07
N GLU A 296 -1.70 -14.43 -2.60
CA GLU A 296 -2.49 -15.34 -3.42
C GLU A 296 -1.73 -15.84 -4.66
N PRO A 297 -2.07 -17.03 -5.17
CA PRO A 297 -1.49 -17.53 -6.41
C PRO A 297 -1.61 -16.52 -7.56
N SER A 298 -0.54 -16.35 -8.32
CA SER A 298 -0.42 -15.39 -9.44
C SER A 298 -0.37 -13.91 -9.09
N GLN A 299 -0.36 -13.56 -7.82
CA GLN A 299 -0.06 -12.20 -7.38
C GLN A 299 1.46 -11.96 -7.30
N SER A 300 1.86 -10.69 -7.15
CA SER A 300 3.28 -10.29 -7.20
C SER A 300 4.13 -10.91 -6.08
N LEU A 301 3.53 -11.17 -4.93
CA LEU A 301 4.17 -11.71 -3.73
C LEU A 301 3.72 -13.15 -3.44
N ALA A 302 3.31 -13.90 -4.47
CA ALA A 302 2.73 -15.22 -4.37
C ALA A 302 3.53 -16.16 -3.44
N SER A 303 3.04 -16.36 -2.23
CA SER A 303 3.60 -17.20 -1.17
C SER A 303 2.47 -17.81 -0.31
N PHE A 304 1.39 -18.21 -0.98
CA PHE A 304 0.16 -18.69 -0.37
C PHE A 304 0.37 -19.93 0.51
N ILE A 305 -0.18 -19.89 1.72
CA ILE A 305 -0.08 -21.00 2.67
C ILE A 305 -1.04 -22.13 2.25
N PRO A 306 -0.56 -23.38 2.03
CA PRO A 306 -1.44 -24.48 1.68
C PRO A 306 -2.51 -24.75 2.73
N ASP A 307 -3.70 -25.14 2.27
CA ASP A 307 -4.87 -25.42 3.12
C ASP A 307 -4.61 -26.33 4.32
N TRP A 308 -3.79 -27.37 4.13
CA TRP A 308 -3.49 -28.32 5.19
C TRP A 308 -2.77 -27.66 6.38
N PHE A 309 -2.03 -26.55 6.14
CA PHE A 309 -1.26 -25.85 7.17
C PHE A 309 -1.99 -24.61 7.71
N LYS A 310 -2.93 -24.01 6.96
CA LYS A 310 -3.64 -22.78 7.35
C LYS A 310 -4.22 -22.84 8.75
N GLY A 311 -4.89 -23.93 9.10
CA GLY A 311 -5.46 -24.11 10.44
C GLY A 311 -4.39 -24.04 11.55
N HIS A 312 -3.20 -24.57 11.32
CA HIS A 312 -2.08 -24.51 12.26
C HIS A 312 -1.55 -23.07 12.37
N ALA A 313 -1.34 -22.39 11.24
CA ALA A 313 -0.89 -21.00 11.20
C ALA A 313 -1.86 -20.06 11.91
N TYR A 314 -3.18 -20.20 11.67
CA TYR A 314 -4.19 -19.44 12.39
C TYR A 314 -4.27 -19.76 13.90
N CYS A 315 -4.03 -21.00 14.31
CA CYS A 315 -3.91 -21.29 15.74
C CYS A 315 -2.72 -20.56 16.37
N LEU A 316 -1.58 -20.52 15.68
CA LEU A 316 -0.38 -19.83 16.16
C LEU A 316 -0.55 -18.30 16.23
N THR A 317 -1.30 -17.70 15.31
CA THR A 317 -1.58 -16.26 15.31
C THR A 317 -2.69 -15.86 16.28
N LEU A 318 -3.84 -16.56 16.25
CA LEU A 318 -5.03 -16.15 17.00
C LEU A 318 -4.99 -16.51 18.49
N LEU A 319 -4.29 -17.59 18.88
CA LEU A 319 -4.21 -18.04 20.26
C LEU A 319 -3.02 -17.50 21.02
N ARG A 320 -2.13 -16.77 20.35
CA ARG A 320 -0.98 -16.10 20.96
C ARG A 320 -1.41 -14.74 21.54
N LYS A 321 -0.91 -14.42 22.72
CA LYS A 321 -1.19 -13.12 23.37
C LYS A 321 -0.44 -11.95 22.74
N ALA A 322 0.70 -12.21 22.09
CA ALA A 322 1.59 -11.21 21.51
C ALA A 322 1.19 -10.89 20.05
N GLY A 323 1.27 -9.62 19.68
CA GLY A 323 0.91 -9.14 18.35
C GLY A 323 -0.59 -8.87 18.17
N TYR A 324 -0.94 -8.31 17.02
CA TYR A 324 -2.31 -8.06 16.58
C TYR A 324 -2.64 -9.00 15.41
N PRO A 325 -3.50 -10.01 15.59
CA PRO A 325 -3.78 -10.95 14.52
C PRO A 325 -4.68 -10.33 13.45
N CYS A 326 -4.28 -10.51 12.18
CA CYS A 326 -5.06 -10.16 11.00
C CYS A 326 -5.48 -11.44 10.28
N VAL A 327 -6.77 -11.55 9.95
CA VAL A 327 -7.35 -12.69 9.24
C VAL A 327 -7.71 -12.23 7.83
N PHE A 328 -7.25 -12.95 6.83
CA PHE A 328 -7.57 -12.66 5.44
C PHE A 328 -8.99 -13.14 5.09
N TYR A 329 -9.78 -12.25 4.49
CA TYR A 329 -11.16 -12.56 4.13
C TYR A 329 -11.25 -13.71 3.12
N GLY A 330 -10.29 -13.80 2.18
CA GLY A 330 -10.20 -14.88 1.22
C GLY A 330 -10.04 -16.27 1.84
N ASP A 331 -9.42 -16.35 3.02
CA ASP A 331 -9.26 -17.62 3.73
C ASP A 331 -10.57 -18.08 4.40
N LEU A 332 -11.52 -17.16 4.65
CA LEU A 332 -12.82 -17.48 5.24
C LEU A 332 -13.87 -17.82 4.17
N GLU A 333 -13.95 -17.01 3.12
CA GLU A 333 -15.01 -17.13 2.10
C GLU A 333 -14.54 -17.85 0.83
N GLY A 334 -13.22 -18.12 0.72
CA GLY A 334 -12.57 -18.64 -0.46
C GLY A 334 -12.15 -17.52 -1.42
N ILE A 335 -11.25 -17.87 -2.32
CA ILE A 335 -10.79 -17.01 -3.40
C ILE A 335 -11.28 -17.59 -4.72
N ASP A 336 -11.77 -16.72 -5.60
CA ASP A 336 -12.22 -17.13 -6.94
C ASP A 336 -11.01 -17.20 -7.88
N TYR A 337 -10.30 -18.32 -7.77
CA TYR A 337 -9.10 -18.59 -8.57
C TYR A 337 -9.26 -19.94 -9.28
N GLU A 338 -8.80 -20.05 -10.53
CA GLU A 338 -8.86 -21.30 -11.30
C GLU A 338 -8.15 -22.43 -10.52
N ASN A 339 -8.93 -23.41 -10.06
CA ASN A 339 -8.52 -24.60 -9.29
C ASN A 339 -8.31 -24.46 -7.77
N VAL A 340 -8.67 -23.34 -7.15
CA VAL A 340 -8.78 -23.25 -5.69
C VAL A 340 -10.25 -23.29 -5.30
N SER A 341 -10.72 -24.41 -4.76
CA SER A 341 -12.10 -24.55 -4.32
C SER A 341 -12.39 -23.62 -3.14
N SER A 342 -13.47 -22.84 -3.26
CA SER A 342 -14.00 -22.08 -2.12
C SER A 342 -14.31 -23.05 -0.96
N LYS A 343 -13.70 -22.84 0.21
CA LYS A 343 -14.02 -23.62 1.40
C LYS A 343 -14.99 -22.82 2.27
N LYS A 344 -16.25 -23.21 2.24
CA LYS A 344 -17.29 -22.71 3.18
C LYS A 344 -17.27 -23.40 4.56
N GLU A 345 -16.27 -24.24 4.85
CA GLU A 345 -16.18 -25.02 6.08
C GLU A 345 -14.77 -24.89 6.71
N MET A 346 -14.56 -23.84 7.46
CA MET A 346 -13.59 -23.79 8.55
C MET A 346 -14.25 -23.32 9.83
#